data_61e83eb129adc53a0dd99e1f2089564f
#
_entry.id   61e83eb129adc53a0dd99e1f2089564f
#
_cell.length_a   1.000
_cell.length_b   1.000
_cell.length_c   1.000
_cell.angle_alpha   90.00
_cell.angle_beta   90.00
_cell.angle_gamma   90.00
#
_symmetry.space_group_name_H-M   'P 1'
#
loop_
_entity.id
_entity.type
_entity.pdbx_description
1 polymer ?
#
loop_
_entity_poly.entity_id
_entity_poly.type
_entity_poly.pdbx_seq_one_letter_code
_entity_poly.pdbx_strand_id
1 'polypeptide(L)'
;MLVCTLTAMSLAGCIESQDPTYEQTTRVHIGDLAPAFVVETLDDQTISLDDLRGSVVLLTFFSSACPDCHAQFEHIKSRIAAFDSSKFRFLPIARNEKRATVEQFRLENGYTFDMGFDPEGEIYALYATRYVPRNYLIDSDGRVISISAEPSPTQLDALLSTISEITK
;
A
#
# COMPACT_ATOMS: atom_id res chain seq x y z
N MET A 1 24.48 1.43 67.95
CA MET A 1 24.84 0.93 66.61
C MET A 1 23.54 0.64 65.88
N LEU A 2 23.19 1.53 64.97
CA LEU A 2 21.93 1.40 64.17
C LEU A 2 22.35 0.95 62.79
N VAL A 3 21.98 -0.27 62.39
CA VAL A 3 22.29 -0.82 61.08
C VAL A 3 21.12 -0.44 60.14
N CYS A 4 21.39 0.47 59.20
CA CYS A 4 20.43 0.89 58.17
C CYS A 4 20.56 -0.06 56.99
N THR A 5 19.58 -0.95 56.80
CA THR A 5 19.50 -1.84 55.64
C THR A 5 18.88 -1.08 54.46
N LEU A 6 19.70 -0.74 53.45
CA LEU A 6 19.21 -0.23 52.17
C LEU A 6 18.57 -1.37 51.37
N THR A 7 17.27 -1.34 51.21
CA THR A 7 16.53 -2.20 50.27
C THR A 7 16.61 -1.57 48.86
N ALA A 8 17.35 -2.21 47.97
CA ALA A 8 17.42 -1.84 46.58
C ALA A 8 16.10 -2.29 45.89
N MET A 9 15.27 -1.31 45.54
CA MET A 9 14.07 -1.54 44.73
C MET A 9 14.47 -1.63 43.26
N SER A 10 14.53 -2.86 42.74
CA SER A 10 14.70 -3.11 41.28
C SER A 10 13.42 -2.70 40.57
N LEU A 11 13.46 -1.57 39.87
CA LEU A 11 12.47 -1.20 38.89
C LEU A 11 12.70 -2.10 37.64
N ALA A 12 12.02 -3.25 37.59
CA ALA A 12 11.83 -3.99 36.36
C ALA A 12 10.85 -3.19 35.49
N GLY A 13 11.36 -2.32 34.64
CA GLY A 13 10.59 -1.67 33.60
C GLY A 13 10.12 -2.75 32.63
N CYS A 14 8.81 -3.01 32.58
CA CYS A 14 8.20 -3.74 31.48
C CYS A 14 8.49 -2.94 30.21
N ILE A 15 9.34 -3.44 29.33
CA ILE A 15 9.46 -2.96 27.96
C ILE A 15 8.22 -3.48 27.26
N GLU A 16 7.17 -2.66 27.27
CA GLU A 16 6.00 -2.88 26.42
C GLU A 16 6.47 -2.67 24.99
N SER A 17 6.64 -3.76 24.25
CA SER A 17 6.97 -3.71 22.81
C SER A 17 5.73 -3.22 22.09
N GLN A 18 5.60 -1.91 21.93
CA GLN A 18 4.55 -1.34 21.09
C GLN A 18 4.84 -1.73 19.64
N ASP A 19 3.82 -2.25 18.94
CA ASP A 19 3.92 -2.47 17.50
C ASP A 19 4.31 -1.17 16.80
N PRO A 20 5.24 -1.22 15.83
CA PRO A 20 5.68 -0.02 15.15
C PRO A 20 4.52 0.63 14.40
N THR A 21 4.48 1.96 14.41
CA THR A 21 3.46 2.73 13.70
C THR A 21 3.60 2.59 12.18
N TYR A 22 2.59 3.01 11.44
CA TYR A 22 2.66 3.09 9.97
C TYR A 22 3.85 3.91 9.49
N GLU A 23 4.11 5.05 10.12
CA GLU A 23 5.21 5.93 9.76
C GLU A 23 6.56 5.27 9.97
N GLN A 24 6.77 4.59 11.09
CA GLN A 24 8.00 3.85 11.39
C GLN A 24 8.26 2.68 10.43
N THR A 25 7.22 2.20 9.75
CA THR A 25 7.30 1.10 8.78
C THR A 25 7.29 1.57 7.33
N THR A 26 7.17 2.87 7.09
CA THR A 26 7.19 3.52 5.78
C THR A 26 8.63 3.83 5.38
N ARG A 27 9.01 3.50 4.14
CA ARG A 27 10.34 3.78 3.56
C ARG A 27 10.32 4.89 2.54
N VAL A 28 9.17 5.15 1.93
CA VAL A 28 8.97 6.16 0.88
C VAL A 28 8.04 7.23 1.42
N HIS A 29 8.40 8.49 1.27
CA HIS A 29 7.67 9.62 1.82
C HIS A 29 7.11 10.52 0.72
N ILE A 30 6.17 11.40 1.10
CA ILE A 30 5.64 12.40 0.17
C ILE A 30 6.78 13.31 -0.31
N GLY A 31 6.87 13.49 -1.64
CA GLY A 31 7.92 14.23 -2.32
C GLY A 31 9.05 13.36 -2.88
N ASP A 32 9.22 12.13 -2.38
CA ASP A 32 10.22 11.20 -2.91
C ASP A 32 9.86 10.76 -4.34
N LEU A 33 10.89 10.42 -5.11
CA LEU A 33 10.68 9.61 -6.31
C LEU A 33 10.27 8.20 -5.88
N ALA A 34 9.20 7.69 -6.46
CA ALA A 34 8.76 6.32 -6.22
C ALA A 34 9.85 5.34 -6.67
N PRO A 35 10.28 4.37 -5.84
CA PRO A 35 11.24 3.35 -6.22
C PRO A 35 10.80 2.60 -7.46
N ALA A 36 11.71 2.48 -8.44
CA ALA A 36 11.45 1.73 -9.66
C ALA A 36 11.30 0.24 -9.37
N PHE A 37 10.38 -0.41 -10.06
CA PHE A 37 10.18 -1.85 -10.04
C PHE A 37 9.58 -2.34 -11.36
N VAL A 38 9.61 -3.65 -11.53
CA VAL A 38 8.91 -4.36 -12.60
C VAL A 38 8.02 -5.41 -11.95
N VAL A 39 6.76 -5.49 -12.36
CA VAL A 39 5.78 -6.45 -11.82
C VAL A 39 5.07 -7.20 -12.96
N GLU A 40 4.86 -8.49 -12.75
CA GLU A 40 3.96 -9.30 -13.57
C GLU A 40 2.53 -9.18 -13.04
N THR A 41 1.55 -9.19 -13.96
CA THR A 41 0.14 -9.08 -13.61
C THR A 41 -0.67 -10.30 -14.04
N LEU A 42 -1.91 -10.39 -13.56
CA LEU A 42 -2.81 -11.50 -13.90
C LEU A 42 -3.24 -11.48 -15.36
N ASP A 43 -3.24 -10.32 -16.02
CA ASP A 43 -3.56 -10.17 -17.44
C ASP A 43 -2.32 -10.34 -18.35
N ASP A 44 -1.30 -11.07 -17.84
CA ASP A 44 -0.05 -11.42 -18.54
C ASP A 44 0.74 -10.19 -19.04
N GLN A 45 0.61 -9.06 -18.32
CA GLN A 45 1.41 -7.88 -18.60
C GLN A 45 2.65 -7.85 -17.70
N THR A 46 3.75 -7.35 -18.23
CA THR A 46 4.92 -6.94 -17.46
C THR A 46 4.92 -5.42 -17.40
N ILE A 47 4.72 -4.85 -16.22
CA ILE A 47 4.60 -3.40 -16.01
C ILE A 47 5.86 -2.91 -15.29
N SER A 48 6.56 -1.99 -15.91
CA SER A 48 7.58 -1.17 -15.24
C SER A 48 6.94 0.12 -14.73
N LEU A 49 7.23 0.51 -13.49
CA LEU A 49 6.73 1.79 -12.97
C LEU A 49 7.24 2.98 -13.80
N ASP A 50 8.46 2.89 -14.34
CA ASP A 50 9.02 3.95 -15.18
C ASP A 50 8.27 4.10 -16.52
N ASP A 51 7.67 3.03 -17.05
CA ASP A 51 6.86 3.08 -18.27
C ASP A 51 5.51 3.77 -18.06
N LEU A 52 5.13 4.00 -16.81
CA LEU A 52 3.89 4.72 -16.44
C LEU A 52 4.10 6.23 -16.27
N ARG A 53 5.32 6.75 -16.53
CA ARG A 53 5.57 8.19 -16.54
C ARG A 53 4.63 8.90 -17.52
N GLY A 54 4.15 10.08 -17.14
CA GLY A 54 3.12 10.80 -17.87
C GLY A 54 1.69 10.49 -17.43
N SER A 55 1.50 9.43 -16.62
CA SER A 55 0.21 9.08 -16.00
C SER A 55 0.29 9.20 -14.48
N VAL A 56 -0.84 9.46 -13.85
CA VAL A 56 -1.00 9.36 -12.40
C VAL A 56 -1.19 7.89 -12.03
N VAL A 57 -0.47 7.40 -11.04
CA VAL A 57 -0.53 5.99 -10.61
C VAL A 57 -1.04 5.91 -9.17
N LEU A 58 -2.11 5.15 -8.94
CA LEU A 58 -2.48 4.69 -7.62
C LEU A 58 -1.90 3.29 -7.42
N LEU A 59 -0.74 3.23 -6.77
CA LEU A 59 -0.09 1.99 -6.36
C LEU A 59 -0.68 1.56 -5.03
N THR A 60 -1.25 0.36 -4.99
CA THR A 60 -1.86 -0.22 -3.77
C THR A 60 -1.24 -1.56 -3.45
N PHE A 61 -0.55 -1.66 -2.33
CA PHE A 61 -0.14 -2.97 -1.81
C PHE A 61 -1.25 -3.56 -0.94
N PHE A 62 -1.54 -4.84 -1.15
CA PHE A 62 -2.61 -5.55 -0.46
C PHE A 62 -2.24 -7.00 -0.12
N SER A 63 -3.11 -7.67 0.62
CA SER A 63 -3.13 -9.14 0.77
C SER A 63 -4.56 -9.65 0.60
N SER A 64 -4.71 -10.78 -0.06
CA SER A 64 -6.01 -11.44 -0.29
C SER A 64 -6.71 -11.85 1.01
N ALA A 65 -5.96 -12.07 2.09
CA ALA A 65 -6.49 -12.41 3.41
C ALA A 65 -6.81 -11.19 4.28
N CYS A 66 -6.58 -9.96 3.80
CA CYS A 66 -6.73 -8.74 4.59
C CYS A 66 -8.17 -8.17 4.47
N PRO A 67 -8.99 -8.17 5.54
CA PRO A 67 -10.37 -7.65 5.48
C PRO A 67 -10.43 -6.17 5.08
N ASP A 68 -9.50 -5.35 5.55
CA ASP A 68 -9.45 -3.92 5.22
C ASP A 68 -9.12 -3.69 3.75
N CYS A 69 -8.32 -4.58 3.15
CA CYS A 69 -8.04 -4.55 1.71
C CYS A 69 -9.29 -4.86 0.89
N HIS A 70 -10.10 -5.84 1.33
CA HIS A 70 -11.41 -6.13 0.72
C HIS A 70 -12.33 -4.92 0.81
N ALA A 71 -12.49 -4.33 2.00
CA ALA A 71 -13.33 -3.16 2.21
C ALA A 71 -12.91 -1.98 1.32
N GLN A 72 -11.59 -1.74 1.19
CA GLN A 72 -11.06 -0.71 0.30
C GLN A 72 -11.42 -0.99 -1.16
N PHE A 73 -11.20 -2.21 -1.67
CA PHE A 73 -11.50 -2.54 -3.06
C PHE A 73 -12.98 -2.44 -3.37
N GLU A 74 -13.86 -2.88 -2.46
CA GLU A 74 -15.31 -2.69 -2.61
C GLU A 74 -15.70 -1.21 -2.71
N HIS A 75 -15.05 -0.35 -1.92
CA HIS A 75 -15.31 1.09 -1.92
C HIS A 75 -14.87 1.77 -3.22
N ILE A 76 -13.73 1.37 -3.80
CA ILE A 76 -13.12 2.06 -4.94
C ILE A 76 -13.47 1.45 -6.31
N LYS A 77 -13.85 0.17 -6.39
CA LYS A 77 -13.98 -0.58 -7.65
C LYS A 77 -14.86 0.10 -8.71
N SER A 78 -16.00 0.68 -8.31
CA SER A 78 -16.91 1.34 -9.24
C SER A 78 -16.40 2.70 -9.71
N ARG A 79 -15.56 3.36 -8.91
CA ARG A 79 -15.05 4.71 -9.20
C ARG A 79 -13.81 4.66 -10.07
N ILE A 80 -12.95 3.65 -9.87
CA ILE A 80 -11.73 3.48 -10.65
C ILE A 80 -12.03 3.31 -12.14
N ALA A 81 -13.10 2.61 -12.47
CA ALA A 81 -13.52 2.41 -13.85
C ALA A 81 -13.98 3.72 -14.56
N ALA A 82 -14.23 4.79 -13.82
CA ALA A 82 -14.64 6.08 -14.36
C ALA A 82 -13.46 6.99 -14.75
N PHE A 83 -12.23 6.65 -14.37
CA PHE A 83 -11.05 7.44 -14.74
C PHE A 83 -10.57 7.09 -16.14
N ASP A 84 -10.04 8.11 -16.83
CA ASP A 84 -9.40 7.94 -18.14
C ASP A 84 -8.12 7.12 -18.02
N SER A 85 -8.11 5.94 -18.61
CA SER A 85 -6.97 5.01 -18.55
C SER A 85 -5.70 5.53 -19.24
N SER A 86 -5.80 6.58 -20.04
CA SER A 86 -4.63 7.24 -20.65
C SER A 86 -3.93 8.20 -19.68
N LYS A 87 -4.61 8.63 -18.63
CA LYS A 87 -4.09 9.60 -17.63
C LYS A 87 -3.92 8.98 -16.25
N PHE A 88 -4.58 7.87 -15.97
CA PHE A 88 -4.61 7.25 -14.67
C PHE A 88 -4.42 5.73 -14.76
N ARG A 89 -3.61 5.19 -13.87
CA ARG A 89 -3.42 3.75 -13.70
C ARG A 89 -3.67 3.36 -12.24
N PHE A 90 -4.60 2.44 -12.03
CA PHE A 90 -4.70 1.70 -10.77
C PHE A 90 -3.80 0.46 -10.85
N LEU A 91 -2.88 0.31 -9.93
CA LEU A 91 -1.91 -0.79 -9.88
C LEU A 91 -1.92 -1.44 -8.49
N PRO A 92 -2.86 -2.35 -8.21
CA PRO A 92 -2.84 -3.16 -6.99
C PRO A 92 -1.81 -4.29 -7.13
N ILE A 93 -0.96 -4.45 -6.11
CA ILE A 93 0.06 -5.51 -6.05
C ILE A 93 -0.12 -6.30 -4.76
N ALA A 94 -0.35 -7.62 -4.89
CA ALA A 94 -0.46 -8.52 -3.76
C ALA A 94 0.93 -8.85 -3.22
N ARG A 95 1.18 -8.47 -1.97
CA ARG A 95 2.47 -8.70 -1.33
C ARG A 95 2.57 -10.11 -0.75
N ASN A 96 3.71 -10.79 -0.97
CA ASN A 96 3.99 -12.14 -0.47
C ASN A 96 2.95 -13.19 -0.93
N GLU A 97 2.35 -12.98 -2.10
CA GLU A 97 1.35 -13.88 -2.65
C GLU A 97 1.70 -14.27 -4.10
N LYS A 98 1.49 -15.55 -4.40
CA LYS A 98 1.72 -16.11 -5.74
C LYS A 98 0.54 -15.81 -6.65
N ARG A 99 0.79 -15.82 -7.96
CA ARG A 99 -0.22 -15.62 -9.02
C ARG A 99 -1.53 -16.37 -8.74
N ALA A 100 -1.48 -17.65 -8.44
CA ALA A 100 -2.68 -18.48 -8.25
C ALA A 100 -3.58 -17.97 -7.08
N THR A 101 -2.98 -17.49 -5.99
CA THR A 101 -3.72 -16.93 -4.85
C THR A 101 -4.43 -15.63 -5.25
N VAL A 102 -3.72 -14.75 -5.97
CA VAL A 102 -4.27 -13.45 -6.41
C VAL A 102 -5.35 -13.66 -7.48
N GLU A 103 -5.18 -14.63 -8.36
CA GLU A 103 -6.18 -14.99 -9.37
C GLU A 103 -7.47 -15.50 -8.73
N GLN A 104 -7.36 -16.41 -7.76
CA GLN A 104 -8.51 -16.88 -7.00
C GLN A 104 -9.22 -15.73 -6.30
N PHE A 105 -8.48 -14.85 -5.62
CA PHE A 105 -9.02 -13.67 -4.96
C PHE A 105 -9.80 -12.76 -5.93
N ARG A 106 -9.22 -12.45 -7.12
CA ARG A 106 -9.86 -11.64 -8.15
C ARG A 106 -11.18 -12.27 -8.63
N LEU A 107 -11.18 -13.58 -8.89
CA LEU A 107 -12.36 -14.32 -9.36
C LEU A 107 -13.47 -14.37 -8.32
N GLU A 108 -13.15 -14.71 -7.07
CA GLU A 108 -14.13 -14.84 -5.99
C GLU A 108 -14.84 -13.53 -5.66
N ASN A 109 -14.16 -12.39 -5.84
CA ASN A 109 -14.71 -11.06 -5.53
C ASN A 109 -15.23 -10.31 -6.78
N GLY A 110 -15.10 -10.90 -7.97
CA GLY A 110 -15.58 -10.29 -9.21
C GLY A 110 -14.87 -8.98 -9.59
N TYR A 111 -13.59 -8.83 -9.21
CA TYR A 111 -12.83 -7.65 -9.60
C TYR A 111 -12.43 -7.72 -11.07
N THR A 112 -12.61 -6.60 -11.79
CA THR A 112 -12.34 -6.49 -13.23
C THR A 112 -11.03 -5.77 -13.57
N PHE A 113 -10.41 -5.12 -12.59
CA PHE A 113 -9.10 -4.48 -12.77
C PHE A 113 -7.97 -5.52 -12.66
N ASP A 114 -6.89 -5.23 -13.38
CA ASP A 114 -5.70 -6.08 -13.36
C ASP A 114 -4.98 -5.96 -12.00
N MET A 115 -4.28 -7.04 -11.60
CA MET A 115 -3.57 -7.12 -10.33
C MET A 115 -2.18 -7.71 -10.54
N GLY A 116 -1.18 -7.06 -9.95
CA GLY A 116 0.16 -7.59 -9.85
C GLY A 116 0.32 -8.54 -8.66
N PHE A 117 1.36 -9.35 -8.70
CA PHE A 117 1.75 -10.23 -7.60
C PHE A 117 3.24 -10.11 -7.32
N ASP A 118 3.58 -10.12 -6.03
CA ASP A 118 4.94 -9.96 -5.50
C ASP A 118 5.21 -11.09 -4.50
N PRO A 119 5.49 -12.33 -5.01
CA PRO A 119 5.51 -13.53 -4.18
C PRO A 119 6.59 -13.51 -3.10
N GLU A 120 7.72 -12.86 -3.36
CA GLU A 120 8.83 -12.77 -2.41
C GLU A 120 8.77 -11.47 -1.57
N GLY A 121 7.83 -10.55 -1.87
CA GLY A 121 7.67 -9.28 -1.17
C GLY A 121 8.78 -8.26 -1.45
N GLU A 122 9.53 -8.45 -2.54
CA GLU A 122 10.68 -7.61 -2.88
C GLU A 122 10.24 -6.20 -3.31
N ILE A 123 9.16 -6.10 -4.10
CA ILE A 123 8.61 -4.82 -4.53
C ILE A 123 8.05 -4.08 -3.31
N TYR A 124 7.25 -4.78 -2.48
CA TYR A 124 6.71 -4.18 -1.27
C TYR A 124 7.81 -3.67 -0.34
N ALA A 125 8.90 -4.42 -0.20
CA ALA A 125 10.04 -4.05 0.65
C ALA A 125 10.75 -2.75 0.23
N LEU A 126 10.60 -2.29 -1.01
CA LEU A 126 11.09 -0.99 -1.44
C LEU A 126 10.30 0.16 -0.79
N TYR A 127 9.03 -0.03 -0.52
CA TYR A 127 8.07 0.99 -0.08
C TYR A 127 7.79 0.95 1.43
N ALA A 128 7.76 -0.24 2.02
CA ALA A 128 7.38 -0.42 3.41
C ALA A 128 7.88 -1.76 3.98
N THR A 129 7.76 -1.91 5.31
CA THR A 129 8.15 -3.16 6.00
C THR A 129 6.96 -3.91 6.61
N ARG A 130 5.86 -3.21 6.93
CA ARG A 130 4.67 -3.81 7.57
C ARG A 130 3.38 -3.13 7.10
N TYR A 131 2.27 -3.82 7.32
CA TYR A 131 0.89 -3.42 7.12
C TYR A 131 0.45 -3.28 5.66
N VAL A 132 -0.77 -3.69 5.42
CA VAL A 132 -1.57 -3.45 4.21
C VAL A 132 -3.02 -3.19 4.66
N PRO A 133 -3.84 -2.47 3.87
CA PRO A 133 -3.49 -1.87 2.59
C PRO A 133 -2.53 -0.69 2.74
N ARG A 134 -1.70 -0.44 1.72
CA ARG A 134 -0.89 0.78 1.59
C ARG A 134 -1.09 1.37 0.21
N ASN A 135 -1.45 2.63 0.19
CA ASN A 135 -1.68 3.37 -1.05
C ASN A 135 -0.63 4.45 -1.21
N TYR A 136 -0.05 4.51 -2.39
CA TYR A 136 0.86 5.57 -2.82
C TYR A 136 0.27 6.19 -4.08
N LEU A 137 -0.12 7.47 -4.00
CA LEU A 137 -0.49 8.23 -5.18
C LEU A 137 0.78 8.86 -5.75
N ILE A 138 1.08 8.50 -6.99
CA ILE A 138 2.29 8.89 -7.70
C ILE A 138 1.86 9.77 -8.87
N ASP A 139 2.45 10.95 -9.00
CA ASP A 139 2.17 11.87 -10.10
C ASP A 139 2.82 11.45 -11.42
N SER A 140 2.56 12.21 -12.49
CA SER A 140 3.10 11.96 -13.83
C SER A 140 4.62 12.03 -13.91
N ASP A 141 5.27 12.74 -12.99
CA ASP A 141 6.73 12.83 -12.89
C ASP A 141 7.32 11.69 -12.03
N GLY A 142 6.45 10.84 -11.45
CA GLY A 142 6.78 9.70 -10.63
C GLY A 142 7.13 10.05 -9.20
N ARG A 143 6.67 11.19 -8.70
CA ARG A 143 6.80 11.55 -7.29
C ARG A 143 5.59 11.11 -6.50
N VAL A 144 5.84 10.65 -5.30
CA VAL A 144 4.77 10.34 -4.34
C VAL A 144 4.16 11.63 -3.83
N ILE A 145 2.88 11.84 -4.09
CA ILE A 145 2.15 13.05 -3.68
C ILE A 145 1.14 12.80 -2.56
N SER A 146 0.80 11.52 -2.30
CA SER A 146 -0.05 11.13 -1.18
C SER A 146 0.26 9.71 -0.74
N ILE A 147 0.15 9.45 0.57
CA ILE A 147 0.27 8.11 1.16
C ILE A 147 -0.94 7.91 2.06
N SER A 148 -1.61 6.78 1.90
CA SER A 148 -2.70 6.36 2.78
C SER A 148 -2.45 4.91 3.21
N ALA A 149 -2.47 4.71 4.51
CA ALA A 149 -2.22 3.42 5.12
C ALA A 149 -3.38 2.95 6.00
N GLU A 150 -4.37 3.81 6.21
CA GLU A 150 -5.60 3.48 6.92
C GLU A 150 -6.77 3.50 5.94
N PRO A 151 -7.57 2.42 5.84
CA PRO A 151 -8.64 2.29 4.86
C PRO A 151 -9.92 3.04 5.28
N SER A 152 -9.79 4.27 5.78
CA SER A 152 -10.96 5.07 6.11
C SER A 152 -11.68 5.48 4.81
N PRO A 153 -13.01 5.27 4.69
CA PRO A 153 -13.76 5.71 3.52
C PRO A 153 -13.54 7.17 3.17
N THR A 154 -13.44 8.04 4.19
CA THR A 154 -13.19 9.48 3.99
C THR A 154 -11.82 9.76 3.36
N GLN A 155 -10.79 9.03 3.75
CA GLN A 155 -9.44 9.18 3.17
C GLN A 155 -9.41 8.65 1.73
N LEU A 156 -10.12 7.54 1.45
CA LEU A 156 -10.25 7.02 0.09
C LEU A 156 -11.02 7.98 -0.81
N ASP A 157 -12.09 8.61 -0.31
CA ASP A 157 -12.85 9.62 -1.06
C ASP A 157 -11.99 10.85 -1.36
N ALA A 158 -11.20 11.32 -0.41
CA ALA A 158 -10.26 12.42 -0.62
C ALA A 158 -9.19 12.06 -1.66
N LEU A 159 -8.64 10.84 -1.60
CA LEU A 159 -7.69 10.33 -2.56
C LEU A 159 -8.27 10.30 -3.98
N LEU A 160 -9.48 9.75 -4.15
CA LEU A 160 -10.16 9.68 -5.45
C LEU A 160 -10.51 11.09 -5.99
N SER A 161 -10.86 12.03 -5.10
CA SER A 161 -11.09 13.43 -5.48
C SER A 161 -9.81 14.07 -6.00
N THR A 162 -8.68 13.87 -5.32
CA THR A 162 -7.37 14.34 -5.78
C THR A 162 -7.03 13.77 -7.16
N ILE A 163 -7.22 12.46 -7.38
CA ILE A 163 -7.00 11.84 -8.69
C ILE A 163 -7.86 12.52 -9.76
N SER A 164 -9.16 12.74 -9.47
CA SER A 164 -10.08 13.40 -10.42
C SER A 164 -9.65 14.83 -10.77
N GLU A 165 -9.02 15.54 -9.85
CA GLU A 165 -8.54 16.91 -10.09
C GLU A 165 -7.29 16.96 -10.96
N ILE A 166 -6.32 16.07 -10.70
CA ILE A 166 -5.02 16.08 -11.39
C ILE A 166 -5.03 15.32 -12.73
N THR A 167 -6.09 14.58 -13.05
CA THR A 167 -6.24 13.85 -14.32
C THR A 167 -7.19 14.54 -15.31
N LYS A 168 -7.72 15.73 -14.99
CA LYS A 168 -8.50 16.55 -15.92
C LYS A 168 -7.63 17.11 -17.03
#